data_f120ff02eda45076deedbb930fc4d526
#
_entry.id   f120ff02eda45076deedbb930fc4d526
#
_cell.length_a   1.000
_cell.length_b   1.000
_cell.length_c   1.000
_cell.angle_alpha   90.00
_cell.angle_beta   90.00
_cell.angle_gamma   90.00
#
_symmetry.space_group_name_H-M   'P 1'
#
loop_
_entity.id
_entity.type
_entity.pdbx_description
1 polymer ?
#
loop_
_entity_poly.entity_id
_entity_poly.type
_entity_poly.pdbx_seq_one_letter_code
_entity_poly.pdbx_strand_id
1 'polypeptide(L)'
;MYQDILVCLTEALTNGTLEKMPKIIGGRYGLSSKEFTPAMVKAVYDNLKTENSKNHFTVGITDDVSFTSINVDYNFKLDDSGWNQALFFGLGADGTVGANKNSIKIIGENTELSAQGYFVYDSKKSGAKTVSHLRFGHEPIEAPYFDFKSRFHRLSFLQIFRK
;
A
#
# COMPACT_ATOMS: atom_id res chain seq x y z
N MET A 1 -6.25 15.11 -10.42
CA MET A 1 -7.09 14.60 -9.30
C MET A 1 -7.44 15.67 -8.27
N TYR A 2 -6.51 16.34 -7.53
CA TYR A 2 -6.87 17.36 -6.52
C TYR A 2 -7.65 18.52 -7.12
N GLN A 3 -7.15 19.11 -8.22
CA GLN A 3 -7.81 20.20 -8.94
C GLN A 3 -9.16 19.77 -9.52
N ASP A 4 -9.28 18.58 -10.08
CA ASP A 4 -10.52 18.06 -10.63
C ASP A 4 -11.60 17.91 -9.56
N ILE A 5 -11.23 17.42 -8.37
CA ILE A 5 -12.14 17.32 -7.22
C ILE A 5 -12.61 18.73 -6.80
N LEU A 6 -11.70 19.70 -6.73
CA LEU A 6 -12.07 21.09 -6.41
C LEU A 6 -13.04 21.66 -7.40
N VAL A 7 -12.83 21.46 -8.70
CA VAL A 7 -13.73 21.92 -9.76
C VAL A 7 -15.10 21.29 -9.59
N CYS A 8 -15.19 19.95 -9.50
CA CYS A 8 -16.46 19.24 -9.34
C CYS A 8 -17.25 19.70 -8.11
N LEU A 9 -16.56 19.90 -6.96
CA LEU A 9 -17.22 20.34 -5.74
C LEU A 9 -17.65 21.81 -5.80
N THR A 10 -16.89 22.65 -6.50
CA THR A 10 -17.28 24.05 -6.74
C THR A 10 -18.52 24.12 -7.64
N GLU A 11 -18.59 23.32 -8.69
CA GLU A 11 -19.77 23.20 -9.54
C GLU A 11 -20.98 22.67 -8.75
N ALA A 12 -20.79 21.64 -7.93
CA ALA A 12 -21.85 21.09 -7.10
C ALA A 12 -22.39 22.11 -6.06
N LEU A 13 -21.53 22.96 -5.52
CA LEU A 13 -21.91 24.05 -4.64
C LEU A 13 -22.68 25.13 -5.40
N THR A 14 -22.22 25.49 -6.61
CA THR A 14 -22.81 26.54 -7.44
C THR A 14 -24.22 26.16 -7.94
N ASN A 15 -24.43 24.89 -8.28
CA ASN A 15 -25.72 24.39 -8.75
C ASN A 15 -26.69 23.96 -7.64
N GLY A 16 -26.29 24.11 -6.37
CA GLY A 16 -27.11 23.79 -5.21
C GLY A 16 -27.18 22.30 -4.85
N THR A 17 -26.38 21.45 -5.51
CA THR A 17 -26.29 20.02 -5.16
C THR A 17 -25.54 19.81 -3.84
N LEU A 18 -24.64 20.74 -3.51
CA LEU A 18 -23.86 20.75 -2.28
C LEU A 18 -24.19 22.01 -1.48
N GLU A 19 -24.57 21.87 -0.22
CA GLU A 19 -24.92 23.00 0.65
C GLU A 19 -23.69 23.72 1.19
N LYS A 20 -22.60 22.99 1.45
CA LYS A 20 -21.38 23.51 2.06
C LYS A 20 -20.14 22.83 1.51
N MET A 21 -19.12 23.63 1.21
CA MET A 21 -17.83 23.12 0.79
C MET A 21 -17.19 22.27 1.91
N PRO A 22 -16.87 20.99 1.66
CA PRO A 22 -16.12 20.19 2.61
C PRO A 22 -14.67 20.65 2.72
N LYS A 23 -14.01 20.30 3.82
CA LYS A 23 -12.58 20.54 3.97
C LYS A 23 -11.81 19.63 3.02
N ILE A 24 -10.99 20.21 2.18
CA ILE A 24 -10.21 19.47 1.16
C ILE A 24 -8.74 19.80 1.35
N ILE A 25 -7.95 18.79 1.44
CA ILE A 25 -6.49 18.91 1.45
C ILE A 25 -5.90 18.05 0.34
N GLY A 26 -4.81 18.50 -0.26
CA GLY A 26 -4.07 17.78 -1.28
C GLY A 26 -2.63 17.53 -0.83
N GLY A 27 -2.08 16.42 -1.26
CA GLY A 27 -0.70 16.08 -0.96
C GLY A 27 -0.11 15.16 -1.99
N ARG A 28 1.17 14.89 -1.85
CA ARG A 28 1.93 13.94 -2.67
C ARG A 28 2.77 13.02 -1.80
N TYR A 29 2.93 11.80 -2.24
CA TYR A 29 3.84 10.82 -1.64
C TYR A 29 4.82 10.35 -2.70
N GLY A 30 6.04 10.03 -2.32
CA GLY A 30 7.07 9.42 -3.16
C GLY A 30 7.00 9.73 -4.66
N LEU A 31 8.02 9.32 -5.35
CA LEU A 31 8.06 9.33 -6.81
C LEU A 31 8.24 7.88 -7.29
N SER A 32 7.64 7.54 -8.44
CA SER A 32 7.77 6.23 -9.06
C SER A 32 7.25 5.10 -8.16
N SER A 33 8.05 4.07 -7.91
CA SER A 33 7.70 2.85 -7.17
C SER A 33 7.70 2.97 -5.64
N LYS A 34 7.53 4.16 -5.08
CA LYS A 34 7.37 4.33 -3.63
C LYS A 34 6.01 3.84 -3.16
N GLU A 35 6.00 3.04 -2.11
CA GLU A 35 4.77 2.55 -1.51
C GLU A 35 4.06 3.62 -0.69
N PHE A 36 2.73 3.59 -0.73
CA PHE A 36 1.88 4.37 0.15
C PHE A 36 1.36 3.46 1.26
N THR A 37 1.98 3.54 2.43
CA THR A 37 1.73 2.61 3.54
C THR A 37 0.51 3.02 4.37
N PRO A 38 -0.10 2.09 5.15
CA PRO A 38 -1.16 2.42 6.10
C PRO A 38 -0.78 3.52 7.10
N ALA A 39 0.47 3.56 7.54
CA ALA A 39 0.97 4.63 8.40
C ALA A 39 0.90 6.01 7.71
N MET A 40 1.22 6.09 6.42
CA MET A 40 1.08 7.32 5.63
C MET A 40 -0.38 7.71 5.44
N VAL A 41 -1.27 6.73 5.18
CA VAL A 41 -2.73 6.97 5.11
C VAL A 41 -3.22 7.58 6.41
N LYS A 42 -2.85 6.97 7.55
CA LYS A 42 -3.19 7.50 8.88
C LYS A 42 -2.70 8.93 9.06
N ALA A 43 -1.45 9.22 8.70
CA ALA A 43 -0.87 10.57 8.81
C ALA A 43 -1.65 11.61 7.99
N VAL A 44 -2.13 11.24 6.79
CA VAL A 44 -2.98 12.12 5.96
C VAL A 44 -4.30 12.40 6.65
N TYR A 45 -4.97 11.38 7.21
CA TYR A 45 -6.22 11.58 7.94
C TYR A 45 -6.02 12.38 9.23
N ASP A 46 -4.93 12.15 9.94
CA ASP A 46 -4.59 12.94 11.14
C ASP A 46 -4.36 14.40 10.78
N ASN A 47 -3.65 14.69 9.69
CA ASN A 47 -3.49 16.04 9.18
C ASN A 47 -4.85 16.66 8.80
N LEU A 48 -5.74 15.91 8.13
CA LEU A 48 -7.07 16.40 7.76
C LEU A 48 -7.91 16.80 8.99
N LYS A 49 -7.77 16.09 10.10
CA LYS A 49 -8.51 16.35 11.36
C LYS A 49 -8.01 17.58 12.11
N THR A 50 -6.77 18.01 11.87
CA THR A 50 -6.24 19.19 12.55
C THR A 50 -6.95 20.46 12.11
N GLU A 51 -7.10 21.43 12.99
CA GLU A 51 -7.72 22.72 12.68
C GLU A 51 -6.94 23.42 11.56
N ASN A 52 -5.62 23.51 11.70
CA ASN A 52 -4.70 24.09 10.72
C ASN A 52 -4.03 23.00 9.88
N SER A 53 -4.81 22.27 9.07
CA SER A 53 -4.28 21.25 8.20
C SER A 53 -3.31 21.82 7.17
N LYS A 54 -2.17 21.15 6.99
CA LYS A 54 -1.30 21.46 5.85
C LYS A 54 -1.99 21.06 4.57
N ASN A 55 -2.02 21.98 3.59
CA ASN A 55 -2.41 21.68 2.21
C ASN A 55 -1.17 21.65 1.32
N HIS A 56 -1.23 20.96 0.19
CA HIS A 56 -0.09 20.70 -0.69
C HIS A 56 1.10 20.07 0.03
N PHE A 57 0.79 19.20 0.99
CA PHE A 57 1.79 18.53 1.82
C PHE A 57 2.54 17.42 1.07
N THR A 58 3.66 17.01 1.64
CA THR A 58 4.34 15.76 1.29
C THR A 58 4.24 14.75 2.43
N VAL A 59 4.11 13.47 2.09
CA VAL A 59 4.09 12.36 3.05
C VAL A 59 5.03 11.25 2.58
N GLY A 60 5.83 10.71 3.52
CA GLY A 60 6.85 9.71 3.17
C GLY A 60 8.05 10.26 2.39
N ILE A 61 8.13 11.56 2.23
CA ILE A 61 9.24 12.31 1.63
C ILE A 61 9.60 13.43 2.61
N THR A 62 10.89 13.70 2.76
CA THR A 62 11.36 14.88 3.47
C THR A 62 11.48 16.03 2.46
N ASP A 63 10.63 17.04 2.65
CA ASP A 63 10.71 18.30 1.90
C ASP A 63 11.46 19.32 2.77
N ASP A 64 12.69 19.54 2.44
CA ASP A 64 13.61 20.45 3.13
C ASP A 64 13.66 21.86 2.52
N VAL A 65 12.88 22.09 1.46
CA VAL A 65 12.76 23.38 0.78
C VAL A 65 11.53 24.14 1.22
N SER A 66 10.36 23.52 1.10
CA SER A 66 9.07 24.17 1.42
C SER A 66 8.51 23.77 2.78
N PHE A 67 9.13 22.82 3.46
CA PHE A 67 8.75 22.31 4.79
C PHE A 67 7.28 21.85 4.88
N THR A 68 6.77 21.30 3.77
CA THR A 68 5.38 20.85 3.68
C THR A 68 5.16 19.42 4.16
N SER A 69 6.23 18.72 4.55
CA SER A 69 6.14 17.33 5.03
C SER A 69 5.25 17.22 6.27
N ILE A 70 4.44 16.17 6.30
CA ILE A 70 3.71 15.73 7.49
C ILE A 70 4.43 14.55 8.14
N ASN A 71 4.32 14.47 9.46
CA ASN A 71 4.94 13.40 10.24
C ASN A 71 4.17 12.09 10.05
N VAL A 72 4.91 10.99 9.91
CA VAL A 72 4.38 9.64 9.81
C VAL A 72 4.87 8.82 10.99
N ASP A 73 3.93 8.23 11.74
CA ASP A 73 4.26 7.24 12.75
C ASP A 73 4.46 5.87 12.08
N TYR A 74 5.69 5.54 11.77
CA TYR A 74 6.03 4.25 11.15
C TYR A 74 5.90 3.05 12.10
N ASN A 75 5.59 3.27 13.39
CA ASN A 75 5.26 2.18 14.31
C ASN A 75 3.78 1.79 14.24
N PHE A 76 2.95 2.61 13.59
CA PHE A 76 1.56 2.28 13.37
C PHE A 76 1.42 1.00 12.55
N LYS A 77 0.59 0.09 13.04
CA LYS A 77 0.27 -1.18 12.39
C LYS A 77 -1.24 -1.35 12.35
N LEU A 78 -1.71 -1.97 11.28
CA LEU A 78 -3.07 -2.50 11.25
C LEU A 78 -3.10 -3.84 11.99
N ASP A 79 -4.27 -4.17 12.54
CA ASP A 79 -4.52 -5.51 13.04
C ASP A 79 -4.80 -6.44 11.86
N ASP A 80 -3.86 -7.30 11.58
CA ASP A 80 -3.92 -8.31 10.52
C ASP A 80 -3.90 -9.74 11.09
N SER A 81 -4.21 -9.89 12.37
CA SER A 81 -4.18 -11.17 13.10
C SER A 81 -5.15 -12.22 12.54
N GLY A 82 -6.18 -11.79 11.80
CA GLY A 82 -7.17 -12.67 11.16
C GLY A 82 -6.68 -13.41 9.92
N TRP A 83 -5.48 -13.09 9.40
CA TRP A 83 -4.97 -13.67 8.16
C TRP A 83 -3.65 -14.42 8.38
N ASN A 84 -3.49 -15.51 7.64
CA ASN A 84 -2.19 -16.11 7.43
C ASN A 84 -1.45 -15.36 6.33
N GLN A 85 -0.16 -15.17 6.50
CA GLN A 85 0.64 -14.37 5.59
C GLN A 85 1.96 -15.07 5.24
N ALA A 86 2.33 -15.02 3.95
CA ALA A 86 3.60 -15.53 3.45
C ALA A 86 4.26 -14.54 2.49
N LEU A 87 5.57 -14.43 2.57
CA LEU A 87 6.38 -13.65 1.63
C LEU A 87 7.19 -14.58 0.74
N PHE A 88 7.13 -14.33 -0.55
CA PHE A 88 7.96 -14.96 -1.55
C PHE A 88 9.04 -13.98 -1.97
N PHE A 89 10.30 -14.36 -1.76
CA PHE A 89 11.45 -13.60 -2.22
C PHE A 89 12.10 -14.31 -3.39
N GLY A 90 12.33 -13.58 -4.46
CA GLY A 90 13.02 -14.06 -5.63
C GLY A 90 14.04 -13.07 -6.18
N LEU A 91 14.92 -13.57 -7.04
CA LEU A 91 15.89 -12.75 -7.77
C LEU A 91 15.56 -12.80 -9.27
N GLY A 92 15.29 -11.63 -9.85
CA GLY A 92 14.99 -11.54 -11.27
C GLY A 92 13.72 -12.31 -11.66
N ALA A 93 13.81 -13.18 -12.64
CA ALA A 93 12.70 -13.97 -13.20
C ALA A 93 12.67 -15.42 -12.66
N ASP A 94 12.94 -15.63 -11.39
CA ASP A 94 13.10 -16.95 -10.77
C ASP A 94 11.81 -17.77 -10.56
N GLY A 95 10.65 -17.25 -11.01
CA GLY A 95 9.36 -17.93 -10.93
C GLY A 95 8.60 -17.75 -9.60
N THR A 96 9.10 -16.99 -8.65
CA THR A 96 8.42 -16.76 -7.36
C THR A 96 7.05 -16.08 -7.51
N VAL A 97 6.89 -15.20 -8.50
CA VAL A 97 5.59 -14.62 -8.85
C VAL A 97 4.61 -15.69 -9.31
N GLY A 98 5.06 -16.62 -10.15
CA GLY A 98 4.25 -17.76 -10.60
C GLY A 98 3.87 -18.67 -9.45
N ALA A 99 4.79 -18.96 -8.55
CA ALA A 99 4.54 -19.77 -7.36
C ALA A 99 3.49 -19.14 -6.46
N ASN A 100 3.58 -17.82 -6.19
CA ASN A 100 2.57 -17.12 -5.40
C ASN A 100 1.19 -17.12 -6.09
N LYS A 101 1.13 -16.84 -7.40
CA LYS A 101 -0.13 -16.89 -8.16
C LYS A 101 -0.78 -18.28 -8.11
N ASN A 102 0.02 -19.34 -8.25
CA ASN A 102 -0.48 -20.71 -8.13
C ASN A 102 -0.98 -21.01 -6.70
N SER A 103 -0.29 -20.52 -5.68
CA SER A 103 -0.75 -20.67 -4.28
C SER A 103 -2.09 -20.01 -4.06
N ILE A 104 -2.30 -18.79 -4.56
CA ILE A 104 -3.59 -18.08 -4.49
C ILE A 104 -4.68 -18.91 -5.17
N LYS A 105 -4.40 -19.42 -6.36
CA LYS A 105 -5.35 -20.23 -7.12
C LYS A 105 -5.71 -21.53 -6.37
N ILE A 106 -4.73 -22.25 -5.87
CA ILE A 106 -4.93 -23.49 -5.11
C ILE A 106 -5.78 -23.24 -3.86
N ILE A 107 -5.48 -22.19 -3.10
CA ILE A 107 -6.25 -21.83 -1.90
C ILE A 107 -7.68 -21.46 -2.27
N GLY A 108 -7.87 -20.58 -3.26
CA GLY A 108 -9.21 -20.10 -3.63
C GLY A 108 -10.08 -21.18 -4.31
N GLU A 109 -9.49 -22.15 -5.01
CA GLU A 109 -10.26 -23.21 -5.68
C GLU A 109 -10.53 -24.43 -4.79
N ASN A 110 -9.69 -24.69 -3.77
CA ASN A 110 -9.77 -25.91 -2.99
C ASN A 110 -10.15 -25.68 -1.52
N THR A 111 -10.39 -24.42 -1.12
CA THR A 111 -10.79 -24.09 0.25
C THR A 111 -11.85 -22.98 0.25
N GLU A 112 -12.54 -22.82 1.39
CA GLU A 112 -13.47 -21.71 1.66
C GLU A 112 -12.75 -20.39 2.05
N LEU A 113 -11.41 -20.34 1.92
CA LEU A 113 -10.63 -19.19 2.34
C LEU A 113 -10.56 -18.13 1.25
N SER A 114 -10.63 -16.87 1.65
CA SER A 114 -10.23 -15.75 0.82
C SER A 114 -8.71 -15.74 0.65
N ALA A 115 -8.21 -15.45 -0.54
CA ALA A 115 -6.79 -15.37 -0.81
C ALA A 115 -6.45 -14.13 -1.65
N GLN A 116 -5.41 -13.41 -1.27
CA GLN A 116 -4.94 -12.21 -1.96
C GLN A 116 -3.43 -12.28 -2.18
N GLY A 117 -2.98 -11.94 -3.39
CA GLY A 117 -1.58 -11.67 -3.69
C GLY A 117 -1.33 -10.19 -3.90
N TYR A 118 -0.27 -9.69 -3.29
CA TYR A 118 0.24 -8.36 -3.54
C TYR A 118 1.67 -8.45 -4.08
N PHE A 119 1.91 -7.85 -5.26
CA PHE A 119 3.15 -8.01 -6.00
C PHE A 119 3.85 -6.67 -6.15
N VAL A 120 5.12 -6.63 -5.74
CA VAL A 120 5.99 -5.47 -5.94
C VAL A 120 7.01 -5.82 -7.01
N TYR A 121 6.99 -5.06 -8.08
CA TYR A 121 7.93 -5.20 -9.19
C TYR A 121 8.99 -4.12 -9.11
N ASP A 122 10.27 -4.51 -9.05
CA ASP A 122 11.36 -3.58 -9.23
C ASP A 122 11.55 -3.31 -10.73
N SER A 123 11.71 -2.05 -11.09
CA SER A 123 11.94 -1.64 -12.48
C SER A 123 13.33 -2.01 -13.03
N LYS A 124 14.25 -2.45 -12.18
CA LYS A 124 15.58 -2.90 -12.59
C LYS A 124 15.52 -4.29 -13.22
N LYS A 125 15.89 -4.40 -14.49
CA LYS A 125 15.81 -5.65 -15.26
C LYS A 125 16.83 -6.71 -14.84
N SER A 126 17.88 -6.38 -14.13
CA SER A 126 18.96 -7.33 -13.80
C SER A 126 19.27 -7.28 -12.30
N GLY A 127 19.24 -8.42 -11.63
CA GLY A 127 19.53 -8.56 -10.20
C GLY A 127 18.48 -7.95 -9.26
N ALA A 128 17.31 -7.59 -9.80
CA ALA A 128 16.21 -7.04 -9.01
C ALA A 128 15.63 -8.07 -8.05
N LYS A 129 15.30 -7.65 -6.86
CA LYS A 129 14.53 -8.48 -5.91
C LYS A 129 13.07 -8.40 -6.28
N THR A 130 12.46 -9.55 -6.53
CA THR A 130 11.01 -9.67 -6.64
C THR A 130 10.46 -10.10 -5.29
N VAL A 131 9.55 -9.33 -4.76
CA VAL A 131 8.88 -9.68 -3.50
C VAL A 131 7.39 -9.71 -3.73
N SER A 132 6.77 -10.82 -3.35
CA SER A 132 5.32 -10.93 -3.41
C SER A 132 4.77 -11.44 -2.08
N HIS A 133 3.60 -10.93 -1.73
CA HIS A 133 2.93 -11.20 -0.48
C HIS A 133 1.67 -12.01 -0.76
N LEU A 134 1.53 -13.14 -0.09
CA LEU A 134 0.32 -13.95 -0.05
C LEU A 134 -0.35 -13.77 1.30
N ARG A 135 -1.63 -13.45 1.27
CA ARG A 135 -2.51 -13.45 2.45
C ARG A 135 -3.66 -14.39 2.21
N PHE A 136 -4.07 -15.12 3.23
CA PHE A 136 -5.26 -15.96 3.17
C PHE A 136 -5.91 -16.13 4.53
N GLY A 137 -7.24 -16.23 4.56
CA GLY A 137 -8.03 -16.32 5.78
C GLY A 137 -9.52 -16.46 5.47
N HIS A 138 -10.34 -16.60 6.52
CA HIS A 138 -11.78 -16.75 6.36
C HIS A 138 -12.48 -15.45 5.95
N GLU A 139 -11.96 -14.31 6.41
CA GLU A 139 -12.52 -13.01 6.10
C GLU A 139 -11.99 -12.46 4.76
N PRO A 140 -12.78 -11.63 4.06
CA PRO A 140 -12.31 -10.92 2.87
C PRO A 140 -11.05 -10.10 3.16
N ILE A 141 -10.11 -10.12 2.22
CA ILE A 141 -8.82 -9.45 2.37
C ILE A 141 -8.76 -8.23 1.46
N GLU A 142 -8.88 -7.05 2.05
CA GLU A 142 -8.78 -5.76 1.36
C GLU A 142 -7.49 -5.04 1.78
N ALA A 143 -6.34 -5.63 1.46
CA ALA A 143 -5.04 -5.15 1.91
C ALA A 143 -4.11 -4.80 0.73
N PRO A 144 -4.34 -3.67 0.02
CA PRO A 144 -3.52 -3.25 -1.13
C PRO A 144 -2.20 -2.59 -0.68
N TYR A 145 -1.50 -3.21 0.27
CA TYR A 145 -0.25 -2.70 0.82
C TYR A 145 0.68 -3.85 1.19
N PHE A 146 1.95 -3.52 1.35
CA PHE A 146 2.99 -4.44 1.78
C PHE A 146 3.27 -4.26 3.27
N ASP A 147 3.26 -5.36 4.05
CA ASP A 147 3.71 -5.34 5.43
C ASP A 147 4.89 -6.29 5.64
N PHE A 148 6.05 -5.73 5.93
CA PHE A 148 7.27 -6.50 6.19
C PHE A 148 7.36 -7.06 7.61
N LYS A 149 6.46 -6.67 8.51
CA LYS A 149 6.57 -6.95 9.95
C LYS A 149 5.58 -7.99 10.47
N SER A 150 4.65 -8.45 9.62
CA SER A 150 3.71 -9.49 10.00
C SER A 150 4.38 -10.85 10.22
N ARG A 151 3.71 -11.80 10.87
CA ARG A 151 4.23 -13.14 11.18
C ARG A 151 4.55 -13.89 9.89
N PHE A 152 5.84 -13.96 9.54
CA PHE A 152 6.29 -14.52 8.27
C PHE A 152 6.73 -15.97 8.37
N HIS A 153 6.19 -16.79 7.48
CA HIS A 153 6.93 -17.94 6.96
C HIS A 153 7.73 -17.46 5.74
N ARG A 154 9.03 -17.35 5.90
CA ARG A 154 9.96 -16.93 4.85
C ARG A 154 10.22 -18.12 3.93
N LEU A 155 9.61 -18.15 2.75
CA LEU A 155 10.01 -19.06 1.69
C LEU A 155 11.10 -18.38 0.84
N SER A 156 12.34 -18.77 1.06
CA SER A 156 13.47 -18.36 0.23
C SER A 156 13.85 -19.53 -0.67
N PHE A 157 13.68 -19.40 -1.97
CA PHE A 157 14.12 -20.41 -2.97
C PHE A 157 15.64 -20.46 -3.14
N LEU A 158 16.41 -19.73 -2.34
CA LEU A 158 17.89 -19.70 -2.39
C LEU A 158 18.59 -20.95 -1.86
N GLN A 159 17.87 -22.00 -1.45
CA GLN A 159 18.49 -23.22 -0.90
C GLN A 159 18.71 -24.37 -1.90
N ILE A 160 18.39 -24.21 -3.19
CA ILE A 160 18.50 -25.32 -4.17
C ILE A 160 19.87 -25.41 -4.86
N PHE A 161 20.77 -24.46 -4.68
CA PHE A 161 22.11 -24.51 -5.26
C PHE A 161 23.23 -24.44 -4.22
N ARG A 162 23.32 -25.46 -3.37
CA ARG A 162 24.60 -25.88 -2.81
C ARG A 162 24.91 -27.26 -3.37
N LYS A 163 25.73 -27.28 -4.41
CA LYS A 163 26.66 -28.39 -4.63
C LYS A 163 27.87 -28.18 -3.77
#